data_2d78121354303b2706010c98d1a024d3
#
_entry.id   2d78121354303b2706010c98d1a024d3
#
_cell.length_a   1.000
_cell.length_b   1.000
_cell.length_c   1.000
_cell.angle_alpha   90.00
_cell.angle_beta   90.00
_cell.angle_gamma   90.00
#
_symmetry.space_group_name_H-M   'P 1'
#
loop_
_entity.id
_entity.type
_entity.pdbx_description
1 polymer ?
#
loop_
_entity_poly.entity_id
_entity_poly.type
_entity_poly.pdbx_seq_one_letter_code
_entity_poly.pdbx_strand_id
1 'polypeptide(L)'
;MEIEKGLPKSDGFLPLNSGQDAKMQPTPEGIVGRMIGWQTFLLLLCSSLLASCLSTTPDINKLRTFAEDRRSAPFAPTLEELTLEMSFVAVLPPRTQPGVTSYANDNSVTFIKSMMEDAGNLQVFPEERMRQVLDSNEYRMLDITREDDAIKLGEALRVKYLVMLDTSXATFSHDDDDWSAVVTMHLYQLSPTXKLAEETFPYQQSELEDMRLNLRPKLQAALPLKAFLVETYERRKVAKLNVGMDQGAEELDRFAVFRRDQRSSPPEIVAHGGGKSSRITTHSEDYGKLVGTLEIFRSKQSESWALLEPAKGEEILPGDAAFKVVRYRTDPFRKIGLGRFD
;
A
#
# COMPACT_ATOMS: atom_id res chain seq x y z
N MET A 1 53.78 11.86 -9.73
CA MET A 1 54.45 11.89 -8.39
C MET A 1 54.11 10.55 -7.74
N GLU A 2 55.11 9.66 -7.85
CA GLU A 2 55.05 8.29 -7.33
C GLU A 2 55.23 8.28 -5.83
N ILE A 3 54.56 7.40 -5.12
CA ILE A 3 55.10 6.74 -3.94
C ILE A 3 54.53 5.34 -3.79
N GLU A 4 55.42 4.38 -4.00
CA GLU A 4 55.33 2.96 -3.69
C GLU A 4 55.57 2.66 -2.21
N LYS A 5 55.38 1.37 -1.89
CA LYS A 5 55.86 0.56 -0.76
C LYS A 5 54.83 0.31 0.34
N GLY A 6 54.64 -0.88 0.87
CA GLY A 6 55.39 -2.12 0.78
C GLY A 6 54.80 -3.15 1.72
N LEU A 7 54.88 -4.42 1.32
CA LEU A 7 54.58 -5.63 2.11
C LEU A 7 55.69 -5.92 3.15
N PRO A 8 55.36 -6.65 4.21
CA PRO A 8 56.31 -7.65 4.67
C PRO A 8 55.75 -9.05 4.78
N LYS A 9 56.57 -10.01 4.29
CA LYS A 9 56.52 -11.43 4.55
C LYS A 9 57.04 -11.73 5.94
N SER A 10 56.54 -12.81 6.57
CA SER A 10 57.35 -13.60 7.44
C SER A 10 56.88 -15.03 7.53
N ASP A 11 57.79 -15.89 7.20
CA ASP A 11 57.73 -17.36 7.26
C ASP A 11 57.82 -17.87 8.73
N GLY A 12 57.28 -19.00 9.00
CA GLY A 12 57.44 -19.72 10.28
C GLY A 12 57.12 -21.20 10.17
N PHE A 13 58.14 -22.00 10.04
CA PHE A 13 58.15 -23.47 9.91
C PHE A 13 57.89 -24.18 11.24
N LEU A 14 57.07 -25.25 11.19
CA LEU A 14 57.08 -26.62 11.78
C LEU A 14 57.75 -26.81 13.18
N PRO A 15 57.43 -27.92 13.94
CA PRO A 15 57.40 -29.29 13.43
C PRO A 15 56.32 -30.24 13.99
N LEU A 16 56.22 -31.39 13.29
CA LEU A 16 55.61 -32.65 13.63
C LEU A 16 55.87 -33.16 15.05
N ASN A 17 54.79 -33.71 15.65
CA ASN A 17 55.01 -34.72 16.66
C ASN A 17 54.02 -35.87 16.49
N SER A 18 54.59 -37.03 16.29
CA SER A 18 53.92 -38.32 16.13
C SER A 18 53.45 -38.83 17.50
N GLY A 19 52.18 -39.14 17.60
CA GLY A 19 51.63 -39.89 18.71
C GLY A 19 50.56 -40.84 18.20
N GLN A 20 50.92 -42.11 18.17
CA GLN A 20 50.01 -43.22 18.00
C GLN A 20 48.88 -43.09 19.01
N ASP A 21 47.62 -43.34 18.64
CA ASP A 21 46.96 -44.45 19.21
C ASP A 21 45.49 -44.66 19.08
N ALA A 22 45.14 -45.87 19.18
CA ALA A 22 43.91 -46.52 19.60
C ALA A 22 42.64 -46.18 18.81
N LYS A 23 42.42 -46.93 17.76
CA LYS A 23 41.11 -47.18 17.17
C LYS A 23 40.17 -47.82 18.21
N MET A 24 39.35 -47.01 18.87
CA MET A 24 38.09 -47.48 19.42
C MET A 24 37.06 -47.47 18.31
N GLN A 25 36.67 -48.60 17.81
CA GLN A 25 35.51 -48.75 16.94
C GLN A 25 34.25 -48.49 17.77
N PRO A 26 33.40 -47.53 17.40
CA PRO A 26 32.12 -47.34 18.06
C PRO A 26 31.20 -48.51 17.74
N THR A 27 30.68 -49.15 18.76
CA THR A 27 29.64 -50.16 18.61
C THR A 27 28.42 -49.60 17.93
N PRO A 28 27.79 -50.30 16.98
CA PRO A 28 26.69 -49.76 16.18
C PRO A 28 25.39 -49.50 16.96
N GLU A 29 25.27 -49.91 18.19
CA GLU A 29 24.05 -49.74 19.00
C GLU A 29 23.83 -48.31 19.51
N GLY A 30 24.87 -47.49 19.61
CA GLY A 30 24.74 -46.09 20.09
C GLY A 30 24.21 -45.09 19.07
N ILE A 31 24.28 -45.41 17.78
CA ILE A 31 23.91 -44.47 16.70
C ILE A 31 22.39 -44.49 16.40
N VAL A 32 21.77 -45.65 16.50
CA VAL A 32 20.33 -45.82 16.22
C VAL A 32 19.47 -45.11 17.29
N GLY A 33 19.87 -45.17 18.55
CA GLY A 33 19.14 -44.49 19.63
C GLY A 33 19.16 -42.95 19.54
N ARG A 34 20.26 -42.36 19.04
CA ARG A 34 20.38 -40.92 18.85
C ARG A 34 19.58 -40.39 17.64
N MET A 35 19.47 -41.17 16.58
CA MET A 35 18.70 -40.77 15.39
C MET A 35 17.19 -40.76 15.68
N ILE A 36 16.68 -41.68 16.47
CA ILE A 36 15.26 -41.75 16.84
C ILE A 36 14.88 -40.54 17.72
N GLY A 37 15.76 -40.14 18.64
CA GLY A 37 15.54 -38.95 19.49
C GLY A 37 15.47 -37.65 18.69
N TRP A 38 16.28 -37.50 17.64
CA TRP A 38 16.28 -36.33 16.78
C TRP A 38 15.03 -36.26 15.89
N GLN A 39 14.57 -37.40 15.38
CA GLN A 39 13.35 -37.45 14.55
C GLN A 39 12.11 -37.11 15.37
N THR A 40 12.00 -37.62 16.59
CA THR A 40 10.89 -37.26 17.48
C THR A 40 10.94 -35.80 17.93
N PHE A 41 12.13 -35.25 18.17
CA PHE A 41 12.30 -33.84 18.51
C PHE A 41 11.91 -32.94 17.33
N LEU A 42 12.30 -33.31 16.12
CA LEU A 42 11.97 -32.54 14.91
C LEU A 42 10.46 -32.59 14.63
N LEU A 43 9.82 -33.74 14.79
CA LEU A 43 8.36 -33.90 14.65
C LEU A 43 7.60 -33.09 15.70
N LEU A 44 8.07 -33.07 16.95
CA LEU A 44 7.48 -32.25 18.02
C LEU A 44 7.65 -30.75 17.73
N LEU A 45 8.82 -30.35 17.22
CA LEU A 45 9.08 -28.95 16.84
C LEU A 45 8.17 -28.51 15.63
N CYS A 46 8.04 -29.38 14.64
CA CYS A 46 7.16 -29.13 13.49
C CYS A 46 5.69 -29.08 13.91
N SER A 47 5.26 -29.98 14.81
CA SER A 47 3.87 -29.94 15.29
C SER A 47 3.57 -28.72 16.16
N SER A 48 4.52 -28.24 16.96
CA SER A 48 4.34 -27.02 17.75
C SER A 48 4.34 -25.76 16.86
N LEU A 49 5.14 -25.75 15.79
CA LEU A 49 5.14 -24.66 14.79
C LEU A 49 3.84 -24.65 13.99
N LEU A 50 3.31 -25.81 13.62
CA LEU A 50 2.03 -25.93 12.93
C LEU A 50 0.85 -25.53 13.83
N ALA A 51 0.90 -25.87 15.11
CA ALA A 51 -0.14 -25.49 16.07
C ALA A 51 -0.17 -23.98 16.35
N SER A 52 0.98 -23.29 16.26
CA SER A 52 1.04 -21.83 16.47
C SER A 52 0.51 -21.04 15.27
N CYS A 53 0.39 -21.66 14.08
CA CYS A 53 -0.15 -21.01 12.88
C CYS A 53 -1.68 -21.09 12.75
N LEU A 54 -2.34 -21.84 13.64
CA LEU A 54 -3.81 -21.88 13.69
C LEU A 54 -4.35 -20.71 14.55
N SER A 55 -4.10 -19.47 14.10
CA SER A 55 -4.87 -18.34 14.62
C SER A 55 -6.31 -18.55 14.14
N THR A 56 -7.15 -19.01 15.04
CA THR A 56 -8.58 -19.16 14.75
C THR A 56 -9.19 -17.75 14.54
N THR A 57 -9.41 -17.41 13.27
CA THR A 57 -10.14 -16.18 12.95
C THR A 57 -11.52 -16.23 13.62
N PRO A 58 -11.92 -15.17 14.30
CA PRO A 58 -13.23 -15.16 14.97
C PRO A 58 -14.37 -15.38 13.97
N ASP A 59 -15.35 -16.18 14.36
CA ASP A 59 -16.58 -16.37 13.58
C ASP A 59 -17.48 -15.14 13.76
N ILE A 60 -17.64 -14.36 12.71
CA ILE A 60 -18.42 -13.10 12.73
C ILE A 60 -19.88 -13.30 13.21
N ASN A 61 -20.44 -14.50 13.00
CA ASN A 61 -21.81 -14.79 13.41
C ASN A 61 -21.95 -15.09 14.91
N LYS A 62 -20.82 -15.27 15.61
CA LYS A 62 -20.79 -15.59 17.04
C LYS A 62 -20.21 -14.47 17.90
N LEU A 63 -19.91 -13.31 17.31
CA LEU A 63 -19.35 -12.16 18.04
C LEU A 63 -20.35 -11.66 19.09
N ARG A 64 -19.84 -11.40 20.29
CA ARG A 64 -20.65 -10.94 21.43
C ARG A 64 -20.35 -9.48 21.73
N THR A 65 -21.39 -8.73 22.08
CA THR A 65 -21.29 -7.35 22.54
C THR A 65 -21.31 -7.30 24.07
N PHE A 66 -20.34 -6.66 24.66
CA PHE A 66 -20.24 -6.43 26.10
C PHE A 66 -20.50 -4.96 26.43
N ALA A 67 -20.58 -4.63 27.71
CA ALA A 67 -20.83 -3.25 28.17
C ALA A 67 -19.73 -2.28 27.67
N GLU A 68 -18.50 -2.75 27.67
CA GLU A 68 -17.34 -1.98 27.20
C GLU A 68 -17.46 -1.62 25.71
N ASP A 69 -18.08 -2.49 24.92
CA ASP A 69 -18.22 -2.32 23.46
C ASP A 69 -19.20 -1.19 23.09
N ARG A 70 -20.03 -0.76 24.02
CA ARG A 70 -21.07 0.27 23.78
C ARG A 70 -20.57 1.72 23.92
N ARG A 71 -19.34 1.91 24.40
CA ARG A 71 -18.75 3.26 24.50
C ARG A 71 -18.30 3.71 23.12
N SER A 72 -18.60 4.95 22.77
CA SER A 72 -18.22 5.56 21.49
C SER A 72 -17.18 6.66 21.69
N ALA A 73 -16.46 6.98 20.62
CA ALA A 73 -15.52 8.09 20.58
C ALA A 73 -16.28 9.42 20.79
N PRO A 74 -15.64 10.44 21.39
CA PRO A 74 -16.29 11.73 21.67
C PRO A 74 -16.84 12.43 20.42
N PHE A 75 -16.20 12.27 19.29
CA PHE A 75 -16.59 12.90 18.02
C PHE A 75 -16.95 11.82 17.00
N ALA A 76 -18.16 11.29 17.13
CA ALA A 76 -18.68 10.29 16.21
C ALA A 76 -18.84 10.89 14.78
N PRO A 77 -18.60 10.09 13.75
CA PRO A 77 -18.81 10.56 12.38
C PRO A 77 -20.28 10.86 12.10
N THR A 78 -20.53 11.79 11.20
CA THR A 78 -21.89 12.07 10.72
C THR A 78 -22.40 10.92 9.87
N LEU A 79 -23.71 10.88 9.62
CA LEU A 79 -24.30 9.89 8.75
C LEU A 79 -23.73 9.99 7.32
N GLU A 80 -23.46 11.21 6.86
CA GLU A 80 -22.84 11.46 5.56
C GLU A 80 -21.42 10.86 5.48
N GLU A 81 -20.63 11.02 6.54
CA GLU A 81 -19.28 10.43 6.60
C GLU A 81 -19.32 8.90 6.67
N LEU A 82 -20.34 8.34 7.31
CA LEU A 82 -20.52 6.88 7.37
C LEU A 82 -20.96 6.31 6.02
N THR A 83 -21.68 7.11 5.23
CA THR A 83 -22.08 6.75 3.88
C THR A 83 -20.95 7.15 2.92
N LEU A 84 -20.04 6.24 2.69
CA LEU A 84 -18.90 6.50 1.82
C LEU A 84 -19.38 6.54 0.35
N GLU A 85 -19.67 7.74 -0.12
CA GLU A 85 -19.94 7.95 -1.55
C GLU A 85 -18.64 7.79 -2.33
N MET A 86 -18.73 7.12 -3.48
CA MET A 86 -17.61 7.03 -4.41
C MET A 86 -17.24 8.44 -4.88
N SER A 87 -15.97 8.75 -4.77
CA SER A 87 -15.45 10.04 -5.18
C SER A 87 -15.11 10.02 -6.68
N PHE A 88 -15.51 11.06 -7.40
CA PHE A 88 -15.13 11.17 -8.81
C PHE A 88 -13.71 11.72 -8.95
N VAL A 89 -12.97 11.14 -9.90
CA VAL A 89 -11.66 11.62 -10.36
C VAL A 89 -11.74 11.92 -11.86
N ALA A 90 -11.39 13.12 -12.26
CA ALA A 90 -11.25 13.46 -13.68
C ALA A 90 -9.79 13.23 -14.10
N VAL A 91 -9.59 12.45 -15.16
CA VAL A 91 -8.27 12.24 -15.77
C VAL A 91 -8.26 13.02 -17.07
N LEU A 92 -7.48 14.10 -17.14
CA LEU A 92 -7.42 14.96 -18.31
C LEU A 92 -6.56 14.37 -19.41
N PRO A 93 -6.82 14.69 -20.68
CA PRO A 93 -5.91 14.36 -21.76
C PRO A 93 -4.50 14.90 -21.47
N PRO A 94 -3.45 14.14 -21.79
CA PRO A 94 -2.10 14.56 -21.44
C PRO A 94 -1.63 15.78 -22.22
N ARG A 95 -0.82 16.57 -21.57
CA ARG A 95 -0.03 17.60 -22.25
C ARG A 95 1.05 16.90 -23.06
N THR A 96 1.00 17.04 -24.37
CA THR A 96 1.90 16.36 -25.29
C THR A 96 3.03 17.26 -25.72
N GLN A 97 4.24 16.76 -25.58
CA GLN A 97 5.40 17.39 -26.20
C GLN A 97 5.42 17.06 -27.72
N PRO A 98 6.01 17.94 -28.55
CA PRO A 98 6.17 17.64 -29.97
C PRO A 98 6.84 16.29 -30.19
N GLY A 99 6.29 15.48 -31.07
CA GLY A 99 6.81 14.17 -31.40
C GLY A 99 6.18 12.98 -30.67
N VAL A 100 5.34 13.25 -29.67
CA VAL A 100 4.58 12.18 -29.00
C VAL A 100 3.34 11.83 -29.81
N THR A 101 3.15 10.55 -30.08
CA THR A 101 1.98 10.09 -30.86
C THR A 101 0.71 10.06 -30.01
N SER A 102 -0.44 10.23 -30.65
CA SER A 102 -1.75 10.09 -29.97
C SER A 102 -1.90 8.70 -29.32
N TYR A 103 -1.39 7.67 -29.95
CA TYR A 103 -1.47 6.30 -29.44
C TYR A 103 -0.81 6.14 -28.07
N ALA A 104 0.41 6.65 -27.90
CA ALA A 104 1.12 6.59 -26.62
C ALA A 104 0.37 7.37 -25.53
N ASN A 105 -0.24 8.50 -25.89
CA ASN A 105 -1.06 9.29 -24.98
C ASN A 105 -2.31 8.53 -24.54
N ASP A 106 -3.06 7.98 -25.50
CA ASP A 106 -4.33 7.29 -25.22
C ASP A 106 -4.09 6.05 -24.33
N ASN A 107 -3.01 5.33 -24.57
CA ASN A 107 -2.63 4.18 -23.76
C ASN A 107 -2.22 4.57 -22.34
N SER A 108 -1.44 5.64 -22.18
CA SER A 108 -1.06 6.12 -20.84
C SER A 108 -2.28 6.62 -20.05
N VAL A 109 -3.20 7.32 -20.71
CA VAL A 109 -4.47 7.76 -20.08
C VAL A 109 -5.30 6.55 -19.63
N THR A 110 -5.43 5.55 -20.51
CA THR A 110 -6.19 4.32 -20.21
C THR A 110 -5.59 3.59 -19.02
N PHE A 111 -4.26 3.49 -18.96
CA PHE A 111 -3.55 2.88 -17.84
C PHE A 111 -3.83 3.64 -16.52
N ILE A 112 -3.69 4.97 -16.54
CA ILE A 112 -3.92 5.78 -15.32
C ILE A 112 -5.40 5.71 -14.89
N LYS A 113 -6.34 5.72 -15.82
CA LYS A 113 -7.78 5.54 -15.50
C LYS A 113 -8.00 4.22 -14.76
N SER A 114 -7.43 3.11 -15.27
CA SER A 114 -7.56 1.81 -14.61
C SER A 114 -6.91 1.81 -13.22
N MET A 115 -5.78 2.50 -13.07
CA MET A 115 -5.09 2.62 -11.77
C MET A 115 -5.92 3.40 -10.76
N MET A 116 -6.62 4.44 -11.19
CA MET A 116 -7.51 5.22 -10.31
C MET A 116 -8.70 4.36 -9.84
N GLU A 117 -9.28 3.58 -10.73
CA GLU A 117 -10.39 2.65 -10.38
C GLU A 117 -9.90 1.56 -9.42
N ASP A 118 -8.71 1.03 -9.63
CA ASP A 118 -8.10 0.03 -8.75
C ASP A 118 -7.70 0.58 -7.36
N ALA A 119 -7.56 1.88 -7.23
CA ALA A 119 -7.22 2.50 -5.94
C ALA A 119 -8.35 2.33 -4.90
N GLY A 120 -9.55 1.99 -5.38
CA GLY A 120 -10.73 1.79 -4.53
C GLY A 120 -11.41 3.10 -4.15
N ASN A 121 -12.70 3.05 -4.01
CA ASN A 121 -13.52 4.21 -3.62
C ASN A 121 -13.43 5.43 -4.58
N LEU A 122 -12.94 5.21 -5.80
CA LEU A 122 -12.86 6.22 -6.85
C LEU A 122 -13.62 5.74 -8.09
N GLN A 123 -14.23 6.68 -8.76
CA GLN A 123 -14.87 6.45 -10.05
C GLN A 123 -14.32 7.47 -11.04
N VAL A 124 -13.82 6.98 -12.17
CA VAL A 124 -13.33 7.87 -13.23
C VAL A 124 -14.52 8.64 -13.84
N PHE A 125 -14.40 9.94 -13.90
CA PHE A 125 -15.43 10.81 -14.45
C PHE A 125 -15.58 10.53 -15.97
N PRO A 126 -16.82 10.36 -16.48
CA PRO A 126 -17.02 9.98 -17.86
C PRO A 126 -16.51 11.05 -18.84
N GLU A 127 -15.66 10.62 -19.77
CA GLU A 127 -15.01 11.50 -20.75
C GLU A 127 -16.03 12.29 -21.60
N GLU A 128 -17.11 11.64 -21.98
CA GLU A 128 -18.20 12.25 -22.74
C GLU A 128 -18.78 13.47 -22.03
N ARG A 129 -19.01 13.35 -20.73
CA ARG A 129 -19.51 14.46 -19.90
C ARG A 129 -18.46 15.57 -19.76
N MET A 130 -17.20 15.21 -19.65
CA MET A 130 -16.11 16.18 -19.59
C MET A 130 -16.04 17.00 -20.88
N ARG A 131 -16.16 16.34 -22.05
CA ARG A 131 -16.20 17.01 -23.35
C ARG A 131 -17.41 17.96 -23.45
N GLN A 132 -18.57 17.54 -23.00
CA GLN A 132 -19.79 18.39 -23.01
C GLN A 132 -19.58 19.69 -22.23
N VAL A 133 -18.89 19.63 -21.07
CA VAL A 133 -18.57 20.82 -20.29
C VAL A 133 -17.57 21.70 -21.03
N LEU A 134 -16.51 21.11 -21.57
CA LEU A 134 -15.49 21.87 -22.35
C LEU A 134 -16.07 22.55 -23.59
N ASP A 135 -17.03 21.92 -24.25
CA ASP A 135 -17.68 22.49 -25.44
C ASP A 135 -18.69 23.60 -25.11
N SER A 136 -19.05 23.75 -23.84
CA SER A 136 -19.96 24.82 -23.44
C SER A 136 -19.27 26.20 -23.56
N ASN A 137 -20.05 27.22 -23.85
CA ASN A 137 -19.52 28.58 -24.08
C ASN A 137 -18.69 29.12 -22.91
N GLU A 138 -19.00 28.69 -21.70
CA GLU A 138 -18.33 29.17 -20.49
C GLU A 138 -16.89 28.62 -20.36
N TYR A 139 -16.68 27.36 -20.77
CA TYR A 139 -15.40 26.67 -20.54
C TYR A 139 -14.59 26.42 -21.82
N ARG A 140 -15.15 26.79 -22.98
CA ARG A 140 -14.52 26.59 -24.30
C ARG A 140 -13.15 27.26 -24.44
N MET A 141 -12.90 28.32 -23.68
CA MET A 141 -11.63 29.04 -23.72
C MET A 141 -10.60 28.59 -22.74
N LEU A 142 -10.88 27.55 -21.93
CA LEU A 142 -9.92 27.04 -21.00
C LEU A 142 -8.81 26.26 -21.74
N ASP A 143 -7.59 26.52 -21.34
CA ASP A 143 -6.42 25.77 -21.78
C ASP A 143 -6.11 24.69 -20.73
N ILE A 144 -6.67 23.52 -20.90
CA ILE A 144 -6.53 22.40 -19.94
C ILE A 144 -5.09 21.92 -19.80
N THR A 145 -4.15 22.39 -20.61
CA THR A 145 -2.72 22.14 -20.41
C THR A 145 -2.12 23.00 -19.29
N ARG A 146 -2.83 24.07 -18.91
CA ARG A 146 -2.43 24.93 -17.79
C ARG A 146 -3.10 24.48 -16.51
N GLU A 147 -2.31 24.41 -15.44
CA GLU A 147 -2.77 23.93 -14.13
C GLU A 147 -4.01 24.71 -13.62
N ASP A 148 -3.97 26.05 -13.69
CA ASP A 148 -5.07 26.88 -13.20
C ASP A 148 -6.39 26.61 -13.94
N ASP A 149 -6.33 26.43 -15.25
CA ASP A 149 -7.51 26.19 -16.08
C ASP A 149 -8.01 24.76 -15.94
N ALA A 150 -7.10 23.80 -15.76
CA ALA A 150 -7.43 22.41 -15.45
C ALA A 150 -8.17 22.31 -14.10
N ILE A 151 -7.71 23.05 -13.09
CA ILE A 151 -8.35 23.09 -11.76
C ILE A 151 -9.78 23.68 -11.90
N LYS A 152 -9.95 24.79 -12.62
CA LYS A 152 -11.29 25.39 -12.88
C LYS A 152 -12.22 24.37 -13.56
N LEU A 153 -11.71 23.62 -14.54
CA LEU A 153 -12.49 22.56 -15.18
C LEU A 153 -12.90 21.50 -14.17
N GLY A 154 -11.97 21.02 -13.35
CA GLY A 154 -12.27 20.03 -12.32
C GLY A 154 -13.34 20.50 -11.34
N GLU A 155 -13.29 21.76 -10.94
CA GLU A 155 -14.32 22.39 -10.09
C GLU A 155 -15.68 22.45 -10.80
N ALA A 156 -15.69 22.83 -12.09
CA ALA A 156 -16.91 22.84 -12.89
C ALA A 156 -17.54 21.45 -13.05
N LEU A 157 -16.70 20.41 -13.16
CA LEU A 157 -17.14 19.02 -13.20
C LEU A 157 -17.60 18.50 -11.84
N ARG A 158 -17.35 19.25 -10.76
CA ARG A 158 -17.64 18.85 -9.36
C ARG A 158 -16.97 17.55 -8.98
N VAL A 159 -15.76 17.30 -9.49
CA VAL A 159 -14.98 16.12 -9.10
C VAL A 159 -14.16 16.45 -7.85
N LYS A 160 -13.90 15.43 -7.04
CA LYS A 160 -13.09 15.58 -5.83
C LYS A 160 -11.58 15.59 -6.16
N TYR A 161 -11.21 14.83 -7.17
CA TYR A 161 -9.82 14.68 -7.58
C TYR A 161 -9.64 14.95 -9.07
N LEU A 162 -8.46 15.46 -9.41
CA LEU A 162 -8.08 15.78 -10.77
C LEU A 162 -6.70 15.21 -11.06
N VAL A 163 -6.56 14.52 -12.18
CA VAL A 163 -5.27 14.02 -12.66
C VAL A 163 -4.91 14.73 -13.95
N MET A 164 -3.73 15.35 -13.96
CA MET A 164 -3.10 15.90 -15.16
C MET A 164 -1.90 15.02 -15.51
N LEU A 165 -1.69 14.80 -16.81
CA LEU A 165 -0.61 13.97 -17.32
C LEU A 165 0.28 14.76 -18.27
N ASP A 166 1.58 14.65 -18.11
CA ASP A 166 2.58 15.12 -19.06
C ASP A 166 3.25 13.91 -19.70
N THR A 167 3.25 13.81 -21.02
CA THR A 167 3.89 12.72 -21.75
C THR A 167 5.02 13.27 -22.62
N SER A 168 6.17 12.64 -22.47
CA SER A 168 7.38 12.99 -23.23
C SER A 168 8.11 11.71 -23.63
N UNK A 169 8.92 11.88 -24.52
CA UNK A 169 9.66 10.94 -24.88
C UNK A 169 9.12 9.71 -25.37
N ALA A 170 8.23 9.89 -26.10
CA ALA A 170 7.61 8.66 -26.60
C ALA A 170 8.36 8.08 -27.78
N THR A 171 8.68 6.81 -27.67
CA THR A 171 9.39 6.06 -28.72
C THR A 171 8.68 4.74 -28.98
N PHE A 172 8.79 4.25 -30.21
CA PHE A 172 8.30 2.93 -30.61
C PHE A 172 9.49 2.05 -30.97
N SER A 173 9.62 0.90 -30.31
CA SER A 173 10.61 -0.12 -30.64
C SER A 173 10.01 -1.08 -31.67
N HIS A 174 10.56 -1.08 -32.88
CA HIS A 174 10.14 -2.02 -33.91
C HIS A 174 10.57 -3.47 -33.63
N ASP A 175 11.64 -3.64 -32.85
CA ASP A 175 12.16 -4.97 -32.54
C ASP A 175 11.26 -5.71 -31.53
N ASP A 176 10.70 -4.96 -30.59
CA ASP A 176 9.85 -5.49 -29.50
C ASP A 176 8.35 -5.26 -29.75
N ASP A 177 7.99 -4.55 -30.82
CA ASP A 177 6.61 -4.08 -31.08
C ASP A 177 5.99 -3.36 -29.86
N ASP A 178 6.77 -2.49 -29.23
CA ASP A 178 6.43 -1.90 -27.93
C ASP A 178 6.56 -0.38 -27.93
N TRP A 179 5.67 0.27 -27.18
CA TRP A 179 5.68 1.71 -26.93
C TRP A 179 6.25 2.02 -25.56
N SER A 180 7.16 2.97 -25.52
CA SER A 180 7.68 3.53 -24.27
C SER A 180 7.55 5.05 -24.26
N ALA A 181 7.38 5.61 -23.08
CA ALA A 181 7.28 7.06 -22.85
C ALA A 181 7.70 7.37 -21.42
N VAL A 182 7.95 8.63 -21.15
CA VAL A 182 8.06 9.12 -19.77
C VAL A 182 6.76 9.86 -19.47
N VAL A 183 6.05 9.40 -18.45
CA VAL A 183 4.78 9.99 -18.01
C VAL A 183 4.98 10.63 -16.63
N THR A 184 4.60 11.90 -16.52
CA THR A 184 4.51 12.59 -15.22
C THR A 184 3.03 12.79 -14.90
N MET A 185 2.60 12.25 -13.78
CA MET A 185 1.24 12.34 -13.26
C MET A 185 1.22 13.37 -12.12
N HIS A 186 0.30 14.33 -12.20
CA HIS A 186 0.02 15.29 -11.16
C HIS A 186 -1.38 15.01 -10.63
N LEU A 187 -1.48 14.69 -9.35
CA LEU A 187 -2.75 14.41 -8.68
C LEU A 187 -3.12 15.54 -7.75
N TYR A 188 -4.30 16.11 -7.95
CA TYR A 188 -4.84 17.20 -7.14
C TYR A 188 -6.12 16.79 -6.42
N GLN A 189 -6.27 17.24 -5.20
CA GLN A 189 -7.56 17.35 -4.53
C GLN A 189 -8.11 18.74 -4.81
N LEU A 190 -9.40 18.88 -5.04
CA LEU A 190 -10.01 20.16 -5.44
C LEU A 190 -10.75 20.88 -4.29
N SER A 191 -10.97 20.22 -3.18
CA SER A 191 -11.63 20.86 -2.04
C SER A 191 -11.09 20.32 -0.71
N PRO A 192 -10.21 21.05 -0.02
CA PRO A 192 -9.44 22.23 -0.51
C PRO A 192 -8.47 21.85 -1.63
N THR A 193 -8.09 22.87 -2.41
CA THR A 193 -7.19 22.61 -3.52
C THR A 193 -5.76 22.39 -3.03
N UNK A 194 -5.26 21.15 -3.40
CA UNK A 194 -4.05 20.77 -3.05
C UNK A 194 -3.48 19.77 -3.98
N LYS A 195 -2.20 19.93 -4.21
CA LYS A 195 -1.52 18.89 -4.98
C LYS A 195 -1.15 17.76 -4.04
N LEU A 196 -1.70 16.57 -4.27
CA LEU A 196 -1.48 15.40 -3.40
C LEU A 196 -0.23 14.62 -3.78
N ALA A 197 0.05 14.50 -5.07
CA ALA A 197 1.19 13.72 -5.55
C ALA A 197 1.68 14.23 -6.91
N GLU A 198 2.97 14.04 -7.13
CA GLU A 198 3.61 14.17 -8.44
C GLU A 198 4.51 12.97 -8.62
N GLU A 199 4.24 12.18 -9.65
CA GLU A 199 4.96 10.92 -9.90
C GLU A 199 5.40 10.84 -11.35
N THR A 200 6.70 10.71 -11.56
CA THR A 200 7.28 10.48 -12.89
C THR A 200 7.70 9.02 -12.99
N PHE A 201 7.29 8.35 -14.03
CA PHE A 201 7.58 6.94 -14.26
C PHE A 201 7.78 6.65 -15.74
N PRO A 202 8.64 5.69 -16.07
CA PRO A 202 8.71 5.19 -17.44
C PRO A 202 7.42 4.40 -17.73
N TYR A 203 6.74 4.75 -18.79
CA TYR A 203 5.62 4.00 -19.32
C TYR A 203 6.17 3.03 -20.38
N GLN A 204 5.87 1.76 -20.26
CA GLN A 204 6.22 0.73 -21.23
C GLN A 204 5.03 -0.23 -21.37
N GLN A 205 4.53 -0.36 -22.59
CA GLN A 205 3.28 -1.11 -22.82
C GLN A 205 3.42 -2.59 -22.45
N SER A 206 4.59 -3.17 -22.66
CA SER A 206 4.87 -4.57 -22.28
C SER A 206 5.02 -4.80 -20.77
N GLU A 207 5.23 -3.73 -19.96
CA GLU A 207 5.51 -3.83 -18.51
C GLU A 207 4.40 -3.24 -17.63
N LEU A 208 3.16 -3.23 -18.11
CA LEU A 208 2.02 -2.61 -17.39
C LEU A 208 1.84 -3.17 -15.98
N GLU A 209 2.04 -4.47 -15.77
CA GLU A 209 1.89 -5.07 -14.45
C GLU A 209 2.98 -4.63 -13.47
N ASP A 210 4.22 -4.51 -13.92
CA ASP A 210 5.32 -4.01 -13.08
C ASP A 210 5.09 -2.53 -12.73
N MET A 211 4.61 -1.73 -13.69
CA MET A 211 4.24 -0.34 -13.43
C MET A 211 3.09 -0.26 -12.44
N ARG A 212 2.07 -1.11 -12.58
CA ARG A 212 0.93 -1.18 -11.65
C ARG A 212 1.40 -1.49 -10.23
N LEU A 213 2.29 -2.47 -10.07
CA LEU A 213 2.86 -2.84 -8.77
C LEU A 213 3.68 -1.70 -8.14
N ASN A 214 4.34 -0.88 -8.96
CA ASN A 214 5.14 0.24 -8.47
C ASN A 214 4.31 1.49 -8.16
N LEU A 215 3.31 1.80 -8.99
CA LEU A 215 2.52 3.03 -8.88
C LEU A 215 1.36 2.90 -7.88
N ARG A 216 0.74 1.72 -7.79
CA ARG A 216 -0.42 1.47 -6.90
C ARG A 216 -0.15 1.87 -5.44
N PRO A 217 0.98 1.48 -4.82
CA PRO A 217 1.24 1.90 -3.44
C PRO A 217 1.38 3.41 -3.27
N LYS A 218 1.94 4.10 -4.27
CA LYS A 218 2.09 5.56 -4.23
C LYS A 218 0.73 6.25 -4.32
N LEU A 219 -0.14 5.77 -5.20
CA LEU A 219 -1.51 6.27 -5.32
C LEU A 219 -2.31 6.02 -4.04
N GLN A 220 -2.20 4.82 -3.47
CA GLN A 220 -2.86 4.49 -2.21
C GLN A 220 -2.33 5.34 -1.03
N ALA A 221 -1.06 5.72 -1.04
CA ALA A 221 -0.50 6.62 -0.04
C ALA A 221 -1.04 8.06 -0.21
N ALA A 222 -1.20 8.52 -1.46
CA ALA A 222 -1.76 9.83 -1.77
C ALA A 222 -3.29 9.89 -1.53
N LEU A 223 -3.97 8.75 -1.69
CA LEU A 223 -5.43 8.61 -1.59
C LEU A 223 -5.77 7.48 -0.59
N PRO A 224 -5.44 7.65 0.69
CA PRO A 224 -5.64 6.56 1.65
C PRO A 224 -7.13 6.26 1.84
N LEU A 225 -7.48 4.98 1.76
CA LEU A 225 -8.84 4.54 2.07
C LEU A 225 -9.14 4.86 3.53
N LYS A 226 -10.16 5.67 3.73
CA LYS A 226 -10.66 6.07 5.05
C LYS A 226 -11.85 5.20 5.42
N ALA A 227 -11.86 4.73 6.65
CA ALA A 227 -12.95 3.96 7.22
C ALA A 227 -13.31 4.54 8.59
N PHE A 228 -14.48 4.15 9.10
CA PHE A 228 -14.85 4.41 10.49
C PHE A 228 -15.20 3.10 11.18
N LEU A 229 -14.86 3.02 12.44
CA LEU A 229 -15.30 1.93 13.28
C LEU A 229 -16.77 2.16 13.63
N VAL A 230 -17.62 1.26 13.20
CA VAL A 230 -19.09 1.35 13.43
C VAL A 230 -19.45 0.72 14.76
N GLU A 231 -18.91 -0.47 15.02
CA GLU A 231 -19.20 -1.25 16.22
C GLU A 231 -17.93 -1.96 16.70
N THR A 232 -17.89 -2.27 18.00
CA THR A 232 -16.87 -3.17 18.55
C THR A 232 -17.53 -4.37 19.25
N TYR A 233 -16.76 -5.45 19.38
CA TYR A 233 -17.18 -6.73 19.92
C TYR A 233 -16.06 -7.35 20.74
N GLU A 234 -16.43 -8.37 21.56
CA GLU A 234 -15.49 -9.19 22.32
C GLU A 234 -14.59 -8.35 23.23
N ARG A 235 -15.19 -7.37 23.92
CA ARG A 235 -14.49 -6.40 24.78
C ARG A 235 -13.43 -5.63 24.01
N ARG A 236 -13.82 -5.09 22.85
CA ARG A 236 -12.99 -4.29 21.94
C ARG A 236 -11.78 -5.05 21.38
N LYS A 237 -11.95 -6.33 21.12
CA LYS A 237 -10.93 -7.11 20.38
C LYS A 237 -11.21 -7.16 18.89
N VAL A 238 -12.48 -6.96 18.52
CA VAL A 238 -12.93 -6.99 17.13
C VAL A 238 -13.70 -5.71 16.85
N ALA A 239 -13.49 -5.13 15.66
CA ALA A 239 -14.29 -3.99 15.18
C ALA A 239 -14.97 -4.35 13.86
N LYS A 240 -16.11 -3.72 13.64
CA LYS A 240 -16.79 -3.65 12.35
C LYS A 240 -16.51 -2.27 11.74
N LEU A 241 -16.12 -2.26 10.46
CA LEU A 241 -15.82 -1.06 9.69
C LEU A 241 -16.92 -0.82 8.64
N ASN A 242 -17.11 0.44 8.26
CA ASN A 242 -18.05 0.84 7.20
C ASN A 242 -17.46 0.73 5.78
N VAL A 243 -16.38 -0.01 5.59
CA VAL A 243 -15.74 -0.27 4.29
C VAL A 243 -15.66 -1.76 4.03
N GLY A 244 -15.79 -2.14 2.78
CA GLY A 244 -15.65 -3.54 2.35
C GLY A 244 -14.93 -3.64 1.00
N MET A 245 -15.11 -4.77 0.33
CA MET A 245 -14.46 -5.06 -0.95
C MET A 245 -14.80 -4.00 -2.03
N ASP A 246 -16.04 -3.50 -2.05
CA ASP A 246 -16.45 -2.49 -3.03
C ASP A 246 -15.67 -1.18 -2.89
N GLN A 247 -15.14 -0.89 -1.69
CA GLN A 247 -14.32 0.29 -1.43
C GLN A 247 -12.80 -0.04 -1.42
N GLY A 248 -12.41 -1.26 -1.74
CA GLY A 248 -11.01 -1.66 -1.79
C GLY A 248 -10.41 -2.11 -0.45
N ALA A 249 -11.26 -2.52 0.50
CA ALA A 249 -10.82 -3.11 1.76
C ALA A 249 -10.77 -4.63 1.64
N GLU A 250 -9.58 -5.20 1.77
CA GLU A 250 -9.31 -6.63 1.59
C GLU A 250 -8.88 -7.29 2.89
N GLU A 251 -9.00 -8.61 2.95
CA GLU A 251 -8.47 -9.39 4.08
C GLU A 251 -6.95 -9.20 4.19
N LEU A 252 -6.45 -9.09 5.41
CA LEU A 252 -5.07 -8.79 5.79
C LEU A 252 -4.65 -7.32 5.59
N ASP A 253 -5.54 -6.45 5.11
CA ASP A 253 -5.26 -5.01 5.12
C ASP A 253 -5.12 -4.50 6.55
N ARG A 254 -4.16 -3.60 6.74
CA ARG A 254 -3.94 -2.91 8.01
C ARG A 254 -4.35 -1.46 7.91
N PHE A 255 -4.90 -0.96 9.01
CA PHE A 255 -5.29 0.44 9.14
C PHE A 255 -4.68 1.02 10.42
N ALA A 256 -4.27 2.27 10.35
CA ALA A 256 -3.92 3.08 11.51
C ALA A 256 -5.20 3.76 12.01
N VAL A 257 -5.46 3.69 13.31
CA VAL A 257 -6.70 4.19 13.93
C VAL A 257 -6.42 5.46 14.71
N PHE A 258 -7.19 6.51 14.41
CA PHE A 258 -7.05 7.83 15.00
C PHE A 258 -8.32 8.27 15.72
N ARG A 259 -8.17 8.80 16.90
CA ARG A 259 -9.26 9.49 17.59
C ARG A 259 -9.38 10.91 17.07
N ARG A 260 -10.56 11.25 16.57
CA ARG A 260 -10.82 12.59 16.03
C ARG A 260 -10.85 13.64 17.13
N ASP A 261 -10.34 14.82 16.82
CA ASP A 261 -10.65 16.05 17.53
C ASP A 261 -11.47 16.97 16.61
N GLN A 262 -11.74 18.18 17.02
CA GLN A 262 -12.57 19.12 16.25
C GLN A 262 -11.88 19.64 14.97
N ARG A 263 -10.59 19.39 14.81
CA ARG A 263 -9.80 19.92 13.70
C ARG A 263 -9.55 18.80 12.71
N SER A 264 -10.43 18.61 11.75
CA SER A 264 -10.36 17.44 10.88
C SER A 264 -9.72 17.73 9.52
N SER A 265 -8.40 17.65 9.46
CA SER A 265 -7.71 17.40 8.19
C SER A 265 -7.30 15.92 8.12
N PRO A 266 -7.37 15.27 6.96
CA PRO A 266 -6.89 13.89 6.87
C PRO A 266 -5.40 13.81 7.17
N PRO A 267 -4.95 12.80 7.91
CA PRO A 267 -3.53 12.62 8.18
C PRO A 267 -2.78 12.23 6.91
N GLU A 268 -1.58 12.76 6.74
CA GLU A 268 -0.67 12.25 5.75
C GLU A 268 -0.01 10.97 6.32
N ILE A 269 -0.39 9.82 5.77
CA ILE A 269 0.16 8.54 6.18
C ILE A 269 1.31 8.18 5.26
N VAL A 270 2.53 8.36 5.73
CA VAL A 270 3.71 7.93 4.99
C VAL A 270 4.15 6.56 5.52
N ALA A 271 3.93 5.53 4.72
CA ALA A 271 4.43 4.20 5.01
C ALA A 271 5.87 4.07 4.51
N HIS A 272 6.83 4.10 5.41
CA HIS A 272 8.21 3.78 5.07
C HIS A 272 8.43 2.27 5.12
N GLY A 273 8.52 1.65 3.94
CA GLY A 273 8.78 0.22 3.81
C GLY A 273 10.24 -0.12 4.01
N GLY A 274 10.53 -1.04 4.88
CA GLY A 274 11.87 -1.59 5.09
C GLY A 274 12.05 -2.22 6.47
N GLY A 275 11.79 -3.51 6.59
CA GLY A 275 12.00 -4.26 7.81
C GLY A 275 10.75 -4.45 8.67
N LYS A 276 10.88 -5.23 9.72
CA LYS A 276 9.79 -5.70 10.59
C LYS A 276 9.07 -4.61 11.42
N SER A 277 9.43 -3.35 11.25
CA SER A 277 8.71 -2.23 11.84
C SER A 277 8.37 -1.21 10.76
N SER A 278 7.19 -1.30 10.21
CA SER A 278 6.62 -0.18 9.46
C SER A 278 6.33 0.93 10.47
N ARG A 279 7.22 1.90 10.55
CA ARG A 279 6.96 3.12 11.32
C ARG A 279 5.92 3.93 10.55
N ILE A 280 4.73 3.95 11.07
CA ILE A 280 3.69 4.85 10.56
C ILE A 280 4.08 6.24 11.07
N THR A 281 4.68 7.05 10.20
CA THR A 281 4.96 8.44 10.52
C THR A 281 3.74 9.24 10.08
N THR A 282 2.97 9.72 11.03
CA THR A 282 1.87 10.63 10.76
C THR A 282 2.42 12.05 10.77
N HIS A 283 2.30 12.74 9.66
CA HIS A 283 2.68 14.15 9.52
C HIS A 283 1.52 15.11 9.84
N SER A 284 0.47 14.65 10.50
CA SER A 284 -0.62 15.57 10.77
C SER A 284 -0.85 15.72 12.27
N GLU A 285 -0.47 16.86 12.75
CA GLU A 285 -0.85 17.34 14.09
C GLU A 285 -2.36 17.60 14.16
N ASP A 286 -3.05 17.60 13.03
CA ASP A 286 -4.45 18.07 12.90
C ASP A 286 -5.50 16.94 12.97
N TYR A 287 -5.11 15.66 12.90
CA TYR A 287 -6.09 14.57 12.84
C TYR A 287 -6.31 13.84 14.16
N GLY A 288 -5.81 14.38 15.22
CA GLY A 288 -5.97 13.77 16.52
C GLY A 288 -4.93 12.68 16.78
N LYS A 289 -5.18 11.92 17.81
CA LYS A 289 -4.22 10.98 18.40
C LYS A 289 -4.31 9.60 17.75
N LEU A 290 -3.17 9.02 17.40
CA LEU A 290 -3.09 7.61 17.03
C LEU A 290 -3.43 6.76 18.26
N VAL A 291 -4.50 5.98 18.17
CA VAL A 291 -4.99 5.13 19.28
C VAL A 291 -4.69 3.64 19.06
N GLY A 292 -4.23 3.27 17.88
CA GLY A 292 -3.83 1.89 17.62
C GLY A 292 -3.85 1.53 16.14
N THR A 293 -3.85 0.23 15.87
CA THR A 293 -3.95 -0.33 14.52
C THR A 293 -5.03 -1.41 14.50
N LEU A 294 -5.43 -1.78 13.30
CA LEU A 294 -6.31 -2.91 13.10
C LEU A 294 -5.91 -3.69 11.86
N GLU A 295 -6.26 -4.97 11.82
CA GLU A 295 -6.02 -5.84 10.66
C GLU A 295 -7.33 -6.53 10.27
N ILE A 296 -7.75 -6.38 9.02
CA ILE A 296 -8.99 -6.98 8.51
C ILE A 296 -8.79 -8.51 8.42
N PHE A 297 -9.65 -9.27 9.10
CA PHE A 297 -9.68 -10.73 8.99
C PHE A 297 -10.85 -11.23 8.15
N ARG A 298 -11.83 -10.35 7.87
CA ARG A 298 -12.98 -10.71 7.02
C ARG A 298 -13.51 -9.46 6.32
N SER A 299 -13.64 -9.52 5.01
CA SER A 299 -14.26 -8.45 4.21
C SER A 299 -15.49 -8.99 3.49
N LYS A 300 -16.57 -8.19 3.48
CA LYS A 300 -17.76 -8.35 2.65
C LYS A 300 -17.84 -7.16 1.68
N GLN A 301 -18.89 -7.09 0.89
CA GLN A 301 -19.07 -6.05 -0.12
C GLN A 301 -18.91 -4.63 0.45
N SER A 302 -19.67 -4.27 1.49
CA SER A 302 -19.75 -2.90 2.02
C SER A 302 -19.26 -2.75 3.46
N GLU A 303 -18.82 -3.82 4.10
CA GLU A 303 -18.39 -3.82 5.51
C GLU A 303 -17.27 -4.83 5.72
N SER A 304 -16.45 -4.58 6.72
CA SER A 304 -15.39 -5.53 7.09
C SER A 304 -15.24 -5.66 8.60
N TRP A 305 -14.61 -6.75 9.03
CA TRP A 305 -14.30 -7.02 10.44
C TRP A 305 -12.80 -7.13 10.61
N ALA A 306 -12.31 -6.50 11.68
CA ALA A 306 -10.89 -6.37 11.94
C ALA A 306 -10.55 -6.72 13.39
N LEU A 307 -9.37 -7.29 13.58
CA LEU A 307 -8.76 -7.44 14.90
C LEU A 307 -8.14 -6.11 15.33
N LEU A 308 -8.39 -5.71 16.56
CA LEU A 308 -7.91 -4.43 17.10
C LEU A 308 -6.62 -4.63 17.89
N GLU A 309 -5.65 -3.76 17.64
CA GLU A 309 -4.38 -3.66 18.37
C GLU A 309 -4.25 -2.24 18.97
N PRO A 310 -4.81 -1.99 20.15
CA PRO A 310 -4.70 -0.66 20.77
C PRO A 310 -3.25 -0.30 21.09
N ALA A 311 -2.89 0.97 20.94
CA ALA A 311 -1.62 1.50 21.42
C ALA A 311 -1.58 1.46 22.94
N LYS A 312 -0.37 1.44 23.51
CA LYS A 312 -0.18 1.31 24.95
C LYS A 312 -0.91 2.42 25.72
N GLY A 313 -1.86 2.03 26.55
CA GLY A 313 -2.67 2.95 27.36
C GLY A 313 -3.84 3.59 26.63
N GLU A 314 -4.10 3.18 25.38
CA GLU A 314 -5.22 3.69 24.58
C GLU A 314 -6.33 2.64 24.43
N GLU A 315 -7.49 3.11 24.07
CA GLU A 315 -8.65 2.29 23.72
C GLU A 315 -9.08 2.67 22.30
N ILE A 316 -9.47 1.70 21.50
CA ILE A 316 -10.08 1.92 20.18
C ILE A 316 -11.59 1.83 20.36
N LEU A 317 -12.32 2.83 19.86
CA LEU A 317 -13.76 2.99 20.11
C LEU A 317 -14.56 3.13 18.79
N PRO A 318 -15.82 2.71 18.76
CA PRO A 318 -16.72 3.09 17.66
C PRO A 318 -16.72 4.61 17.45
N GLY A 319 -16.62 5.02 16.20
CA GLY A 319 -16.49 6.42 15.82
C GLY A 319 -15.05 6.87 15.54
N ASP A 320 -14.05 6.11 15.98
CA ASP A 320 -12.66 6.41 15.61
C ASP A 320 -12.47 6.22 14.08
N ALA A 321 -11.62 7.06 13.49
CA ALA A 321 -11.31 7.00 12.06
C ALA A 321 -10.12 6.06 11.81
N ALA A 322 -10.20 5.28 10.76
CA ALA A 322 -9.14 4.33 10.37
C ALA A 322 -8.68 4.64 8.94
N PHE A 323 -7.37 4.63 8.72
CA PHE A 323 -6.77 4.89 7.41
C PHE A 323 -5.92 3.69 7.00
N LYS A 324 -6.14 3.20 5.78
CA LYS A 324 -5.42 2.05 5.23
C LYS A 324 -3.92 2.35 5.16
N VAL A 325 -3.12 1.46 5.74
CA VAL A 325 -1.66 1.55 5.74
C VAL A 325 -1.13 0.85 4.49
N VAL A 326 -0.43 1.58 3.66
CA VAL A 326 0.14 1.04 2.44
C VAL A 326 1.40 0.23 2.77
N ARG A 327 1.41 -1.02 2.35
CA ARG A 327 2.60 -1.86 2.41
C ARG A 327 3.31 -1.81 1.07
N TYR A 328 4.48 -1.20 1.02
CA TYR A 328 5.36 -1.35 -0.12
C TYR A 328 5.87 -2.80 -0.13
N ARG A 329 5.41 -3.59 -1.08
CA ARG A 329 6.02 -4.89 -1.34
C ARG A 329 7.41 -4.63 -1.91
N THR A 330 8.41 -4.62 -1.04
CA THR A 330 9.78 -4.82 -1.51
C THR A 330 9.90 -6.30 -1.87
N ASP A 331 9.97 -6.57 -3.14
CA ASP A 331 10.26 -7.91 -3.62
C ASP A 331 11.63 -8.34 -3.03
N PRO A 332 11.67 -9.30 -2.12
CA PRO A 332 12.95 -9.71 -1.52
C PRO A 332 13.90 -10.32 -2.54
N PHE A 333 13.40 -10.83 -3.67
CA PHE A 333 14.22 -11.46 -4.70
C PHE A 333 14.91 -10.42 -5.61
N ARG A 334 14.33 -9.23 -5.79
CA ARG A 334 14.96 -8.13 -6.53
C ARG A 334 16.24 -7.63 -5.83
N LYS A 335 16.29 -7.69 -4.51
CA LYS A 335 17.46 -7.29 -3.71
C LYS A 335 18.63 -8.27 -3.80
N ILE A 336 18.39 -9.52 -4.20
CA ILE A 336 19.41 -10.58 -4.26
C ILE A 336 20.00 -10.72 -5.68
N GLY A 337 19.55 -9.91 -6.63
CA GLY A 337 20.08 -9.94 -8.01
C GLY A 337 19.76 -11.23 -8.77
N LEU A 338 18.83 -12.02 -8.24
CA LEU A 338 18.26 -13.15 -8.98
C LEU A 338 17.23 -12.57 -9.94
N GLY A 339 17.67 -12.29 -11.14
CA GLY A 339 16.81 -11.84 -12.22
C GLY A 339 15.67 -12.84 -12.49
N ARG A 340 14.64 -12.37 -13.16
CA ARG A 340 13.53 -13.20 -13.63
C ARG A 340 14.05 -14.52 -14.20
N PHE A 341 13.57 -15.62 -13.66
CA PHE A 341 13.62 -16.88 -14.37
C PHE A 341 12.45 -16.87 -15.35
N ASP A 342 12.71 -16.52 -16.60
CA ASP A 342 11.78 -16.72 -17.69
C ASP A 342 11.58 -18.22 -17.95
#